data_79ee4d7d390d01942c8d7ebd6538e34c
#
_entry.id   79ee4d7d390d01942c8d7ebd6538e34c
#
_cell.length_a   1.000
_cell.length_b   1.000
_cell.length_c   1.000
_cell.angle_alpha   90.00
_cell.angle_beta   90.00
_cell.angle_gamma   90.00
#
_symmetry.space_group_name_H-M   'P 1'
#
loop_
_entity.id
_entity.type
_entity.pdbx_description
1 polymer ?
#
loop_
_entity_poly.entity_id
_entity_poly.type
_entity_poly.pdbx_seq_one_letter_code
_entity_poly.pdbx_strand_id
1 'polypeptide(L)'
;MCKDANSDILKQSLLKLLYKDAGSVPQYIYIDNGKDYTARNMTGYARNDRQRMEFDDTTKGFYKSIGIEDYHRALPYYAWTKGQIERFFGTVCNKFTKWFSSYTGTLTGSKTFAKVDKDIKGMLERGELLSMEEFFEKWTQWL
;
A
#
# COMPACT_ATOMS: atom_id res chain seq x y z
N MET A 1 -6.29 13.89 6.03
CA MET A 1 -5.13 12.98 6.10
C MET A 1 -5.50 11.80 6.96
N CYS A 2 -5.41 10.60 6.42
CA CYS A 2 -5.75 9.39 7.19
C CYS A 2 -4.59 9.00 8.08
N LYS A 3 -4.85 8.84 9.37
CA LYS A 3 -3.82 8.42 10.34
C LYS A 3 -3.42 6.96 10.14
N ASP A 4 -4.36 6.12 9.71
CA ASP A 4 -4.14 4.70 9.54
C ASP A 4 -4.77 4.21 8.23
N ALA A 5 -4.07 3.33 7.51
CA ALA A 5 -4.64 2.64 6.37
C ALA A 5 -5.76 1.70 6.86
N ASN A 6 -6.89 1.72 6.19
CA ASN A 6 -8.01 0.82 6.46
C ASN A 6 -8.66 0.37 5.15
N SER A 7 -9.58 -0.59 5.23
CA SER A 7 -10.25 -1.14 4.05
C SER A 7 -11.03 -0.09 3.24
N ASP A 8 -11.52 0.99 3.85
CA ASP A 8 -12.29 2.01 3.14
C ASP A 8 -11.40 2.92 2.30
N ILE A 9 -10.22 3.28 2.79
CA ILE A 9 -9.21 4.00 2.01
C ILE A 9 -8.72 3.14 0.85
N LEU A 10 -8.51 1.85 1.11
CA LEU A 10 -8.13 0.90 0.06
C LEU A 10 -9.19 0.81 -1.05
N LYS A 11 -10.49 0.77 -0.70
CA LYS A 11 -11.60 0.82 -1.67
C LYS A 11 -11.55 2.09 -2.51
N GLN A 12 -11.43 3.26 -1.86
CA GLN A 12 -11.36 4.55 -2.57
C GLN A 12 -10.17 4.62 -3.51
N SER A 13 -8.99 4.14 -3.07
CA SER A 13 -7.79 4.10 -3.88
C SER A 13 -7.93 3.18 -5.08
N LEU A 14 -8.53 2.00 -4.89
CA LEU A 14 -8.81 1.05 -5.98
C LEU A 14 -9.82 1.62 -6.97
N LEU A 15 -10.91 2.22 -6.51
CA LEU A 15 -11.88 2.86 -7.39
C LEU A 15 -11.25 3.97 -8.22
N LYS A 16 -10.43 4.83 -7.60
CA LYS A 16 -9.71 5.87 -8.32
C LYS A 16 -8.79 5.27 -9.37
N LEU A 17 -7.96 4.31 -9.00
CA LEU A 17 -7.02 3.65 -9.91
C LEU A 17 -7.75 3.00 -11.09
N LEU A 18 -8.79 2.22 -10.83
CA LEU A 18 -9.44 1.41 -11.86
C LEU A 18 -10.32 2.25 -12.81
N TYR A 19 -11.08 3.19 -12.27
CA TYR A 19 -12.06 3.95 -13.08
C TYR A 19 -11.52 5.29 -13.58
N LYS A 20 -10.59 5.91 -12.88
CA LYS A 20 -10.05 7.22 -13.27
C LYS A 20 -8.73 7.10 -14.01
N ASP A 21 -7.80 6.31 -13.47
CA ASP A 21 -6.43 6.30 -13.95
C ASP A 21 -6.19 5.19 -14.99
N ALA A 22 -6.68 3.97 -14.75
CA ALA A 22 -6.51 2.83 -15.66
C ALA A 22 -7.64 2.69 -16.70
N GLY A 23 -8.84 3.18 -16.40
CA GLY A 23 -10.01 3.09 -17.28
C GLY A 23 -10.53 1.67 -17.52
N SER A 24 -10.04 0.68 -16.78
CA SER A 24 -10.43 -0.73 -16.90
C SER A 24 -10.32 -1.47 -15.58
N VAL A 25 -11.13 -2.51 -15.41
CA VAL A 25 -11.09 -3.38 -14.23
C VAL A 25 -10.32 -4.65 -14.59
N PRO A 26 -9.29 -5.03 -13.84
CA PRO A 26 -8.57 -6.27 -14.09
C PRO A 26 -9.43 -7.48 -13.72
N GLN A 27 -9.28 -8.56 -14.46
CA GLN A 27 -9.95 -9.82 -14.16
C GLN A 27 -9.47 -10.43 -12.84
N TYR A 28 -8.16 -10.34 -12.57
CA TYR A 28 -7.52 -10.89 -11.38
C TYR A 28 -6.67 -9.83 -10.69
N ILE A 29 -6.63 -9.89 -9.34
CA ILE A 29 -5.74 -9.07 -8.53
C ILE A 29 -4.88 -9.94 -7.62
N TYR A 30 -3.66 -9.47 -7.36
CA TYR A 30 -2.75 -10.09 -6.42
C TYR A 30 -2.63 -9.21 -5.18
N ILE A 31 -2.98 -9.75 -4.01
CA ILE A 31 -3.05 -8.98 -2.76
C ILE A 31 -2.13 -9.55 -1.68
N ASP A 32 -1.74 -8.69 -0.76
CA ASP A 32 -1.05 -9.11 0.45
C ASP A 32 -2.02 -9.75 1.47
N ASN A 33 -1.46 -10.50 2.43
CA ASN A 33 -2.21 -11.10 3.54
C ASN A 33 -2.58 -10.08 4.64
N GLY A 34 -2.42 -8.78 4.40
CA GLY A 34 -2.84 -7.72 5.30
C GLY A 34 -4.33 -7.82 5.65
N LYS A 35 -4.67 -7.47 6.90
CA LYS A 35 -6.05 -7.54 7.39
C LYS A 35 -7.01 -6.69 6.56
N ASP A 36 -6.53 -5.54 6.07
CA ASP A 36 -7.34 -4.60 5.31
C ASP A 36 -7.69 -5.13 3.92
N TYR A 37 -6.75 -5.83 3.27
CA TYR A 37 -6.97 -6.48 1.97
C TYR A 37 -7.87 -7.71 2.06
N THR A 38 -7.81 -8.43 3.18
CA THR A 38 -8.55 -9.70 3.40
C THR A 38 -9.76 -9.53 4.30
N ALA A 39 -10.16 -8.29 4.60
CA ALA A 39 -11.35 -8.01 5.39
C ALA A 39 -12.62 -8.55 4.71
N ARG A 40 -13.60 -8.96 5.51
CA ARG A 40 -14.87 -9.53 5.00
C ARG A 40 -15.58 -8.58 4.02
N ASN A 41 -15.54 -7.28 4.28
CA ASN A 41 -16.11 -6.27 3.39
C ASN A 41 -15.37 -6.13 2.05
N MET A 42 -14.13 -6.63 1.95
CA MET A 42 -13.35 -6.65 0.71
C MET A 42 -13.59 -7.94 -0.07
N THR A 43 -13.50 -9.09 0.60
CA THR A 43 -13.52 -10.42 -0.03
C THR A 43 -14.90 -11.08 -0.04
N GLY A 44 -15.82 -10.67 0.83
CA GLY A 44 -17.10 -11.34 1.06
C GLY A 44 -17.03 -12.48 2.08
N TYR A 45 -15.84 -12.95 2.47
CA TYR A 45 -15.67 -14.10 3.36
C TYR A 45 -15.13 -13.71 4.74
N ALA A 46 -15.50 -14.51 5.76
CA ALA A 46 -14.87 -14.40 7.06
C ALA A 46 -13.43 -14.96 7.00
N ARG A 47 -12.54 -14.39 7.83
CA ARG A 47 -11.12 -14.76 7.86
C ARG A 47 -10.86 -16.25 8.12
N ASN A 48 -11.78 -16.92 8.81
CA ASN A 48 -11.69 -18.34 9.15
C ASN A 48 -12.10 -19.28 8.00
N ASP A 49 -12.81 -18.79 6.99
CA ASP A 49 -13.20 -19.56 5.80
C ASP A 49 -12.05 -19.64 4.77
N ARG A 50 -10.81 -19.72 5.24
CA ARG A 50 -9.58 -19.70 4.44
C ARG A 50 -9.46 -20.82 3.41
N GLN A 51 -10.30 -21.85 3.48
CA GLN A 51 -10.25 -23.02 2.60
C GLN A 51 -11.22 -22.94 1.42
N ARG A 52 -12.17 -22.02 1.42
CA ARG A 52 -13.08 -21.84 0.28
C ARG A 52 -12.49 -20.81 -0.68
N MET A 53 -11.93 -21.30 -1.76
CA MET A 53 -11.44 -20.48 -2.88
C MET A 53 -12.53 -20.10 -3.88
N GLU A 54 -13.77 -20.56 -3.67
CA GLU A 54 -14.89 -20.28 -4.56
C GLU A 54 -15.70 -19.11 -4.04
N PHE A 55 -15.95 -18.11 -4.91
CA PHE A 55 -16.89 -17.04 -4.63
C PHE A 55 -18.30 -17.61 -4.50
N ASP A 56 -18.81 -17.67 -3.30
CA ASP A 56 -20.24 -17.92 -3.08
C ASP A 56 -21.03 -16.67 -3.53
N ASP A 57 -21.99 -16.87 -4.42
CA ASP A 57 -22.81 -15.78 -4.97
C ASP A 57 -23.66 -15.04 -3.92
N THR A 58 -23.79 -15.61 -2.72
CA THR A 58 -24.59 -15.03 -1.64
C THR A 58 -23.91 -13.90 -0.88
N THR A 59 -22.55 -13.84 -0.89
CA THR A 59 -21.78 -12.83 -0.16
C THR A 59 -20.88 -12.03 -1.11
N LYS A 60 -21.39 -10.94 -1.66
CA LYS A 60 -20.63 -10.06 -2.55
C LYS A 60 -19.70 -9.15 -1.73
N GLY A 61 -18.40 -9.46 -1.71
CA GLY A 61 -17.38 -8.53 -1.24
C GLY A 61 -17.11 -7.40 -2.25
N PHE A 62 -16.37 -6.39 -1.81
CA PHE A 62 -16.05 -5.22 -2.64
C PHE A 62 -15.35 -5.61 -3.95
N TYR A 63 -14.40 -6.54 -3.95
CA TYR A 63 -13.69 -6.95 -5.17
C TYR A 63 -14.66 -7.45 -6.24
N LYS A 64 -15.58 -8.33 -5.87
CA LYS A 64 -16.60 -8.86 -6.80
C LYS A 64 -17.58 -7.76 -7.25
N SER A 65 -17.92 -6.82 -6.36
CA SER A 65 -18.86 -5.73 -6.69
C SER A 65 -18.33 -4.76 -7.74
N ILE A 66 -17.00 -4.62 -7.87
CA ILE A 66 -16.36 -3.78 -8.88
C ILE A 66 -15.96 -4.55 -10.15
N GLY A 67 -16.32 -5.84 -10.26
CA GLY A 67 -16.10 -6.64 -11.45
C GLY A 67 -14.79 -7.42 -11.48
N ILE A 68 -14.07 -7.53 -10.36
CA ILE A 68 -12.90 -8.43 -10.26
C ILE A 68 -13.42 -9.86 -10.10
N GLU A 69 -12.99 -10.76 -10.97
CA GLU A 69 -13.45 -12.15 -10.97
C GLU A 69 -12.85 -12.94 -9.81
N ASP A 70 -11.54 -12.78 -9.56
CA ASP A 70 -10.85 -13.49 -8.48
C ASP A 70 -9.66 -12.70 -7.93
N TYR A 71 -9.19 -13.09 -6.74
CA TYR A 71 -8.01 -12.52 -6.12
C TYR A 71 -7.06 -13.61 -5.61
N HIS A 72 -5.78 -13.42 -5.85
CA HIS A 72 -4.73 -14.29 -5.33
C HIS A 72 -4.03 -13.66 -4.14
N ARG A 73 -3.82 -14.44 -3.09
CA ARG A 73 -3.08 -14.00 -1.90
C ARG A 73 -1.61 -14.36 -2.02
N ALA A 74 -0.75 -13.46 -1.58
CA ALA A 74 0.66 -13.77 -1.41
C ALA A 74 0.83 -14.97 -0.47
N LEU A 75 1.65 -15.93 -0.86
CA LEU A 75 1.94 -17.08 0.00
C LEU A 75 2.67 -16.60 1.26
N PRO A 76 2.20 -17.01 2.47
CA PRO A 76 2.89 -16.70 3.70
C PRO A 76 4.34 -17.22 3.66
N TYR A 77 5.28 -16.41 4.15
CA TYR A 77 6.71 -16.73 4.23
C TYR A 77 7.46 -16.89 2.88
N TYR A 78 6.81 -16.67 1.75
CA TYR A 78 7.47 -16.68 0.43
C TYR A 78 7.73 -15.24 -0.05
N ALA A 79 8.85 -14.67 0.35
CA ALA A 79 9.24 -13.29 0.02
C ALA A 79 9.28 -13.02 -1.50
N TRP A 80 9.69 -14.01 -2.29
CA TRP A 80 9.79 -13.87 -3.75
C TRP A 80 8.45 -13.59 -4.45
N THR A 81 7.31 -13.97 -3.85
CA THR A 81 5.97 -13.68 -4.41
C THR A 81 5.64 -12.18 -4.42
N LYS A 82 6.35 -11.38 -3.63
CA LYS A 82 6.20 -9.92 -3.56
C LYS A 82 7.41 -9.17 -4.13
N GLY A 83 8.38 -9.88 -4.68
CA GLY A 83 9.68 -9.31 -5.06
C GLY A 83 9.61 -8.09 -5.99
N GLN A 84 8.62 -8.00 -6.87
CA GLN A 84 8.44 -6.84 -7.75
C GLN A 84 8.01 -5.59 -6.96
N ILE A 85 7.02 -5.72 -6.09
CA ILE A 85 6.54 -4.62 -5.24
C ILE A 85 7.61 -4.20 -4.23
N GLU A 86 8.29 -5.15 -3.59
CA GLU A 86 9.38 -4.87 -2.68
C GLU A 86 10.54 -4.13 -3.37
N ARG A 87 10.87 -4.53 -4.59
CA ARG A 87 11.88 -3.84 -5.41
C ARG A 87 11.46 -2.42 -5.76
N PHE A 88 10.19 -2.22 -6.13
CA PHE A 88 9.65 -0.88 -6.39
C PHE A 88 9.76 0.00 -5.15
N PHE A 89 9.27 -0.44 -4.00
CA PHE A 89 9.41 0.32 -2.74
C PHE A 89 10.86 0.53 -2.33
N GLY A 90 11.73 -0.46 -2.55
CA GLY A 90 13.16 -0.29 -2.35
C GLY A 90 13.74 0.83 -3.23
N THR A 91 13.30 0.93 -4.47
CA THR A 91 13.68 2.03 -5.37
C THR A 91 13.16 3.38 -4.88
N VAL A 92 11.88 3.46 -4.50
CA VAL A 92 11.29 4.67 -3.91
C VAL A 92 12.07 5.12 -2.67
N CYS A 93 12.32 4.20 -1.74
CA CYS A 93 13.06 4.50 -0.52
C CYS A 93 14.48 5.00 -0.82
N ASN A 94 15.19 4.37 -1.75
CA ASN A 94 16.59 4.69 -2.01
C ASN A 94 16.78 5.90 -2.92
N LYS A 95 15.91 6.10 -3.90
CA LYS A 95 16.07 7.13 -4.93
C LYS A 95 15.18 8.34 -4.76
N PHE A 96 14.19 8.28 -3.90
CA PHE A 96 13.26 9.39 -3.65
C PHE A 96 13.25 9.79 -2.18
N THR A 97 12.80 8.92 -1.26
CA THR A 97 12.55 9.36 0.11
C THR A 97 13.81 9.71 0.90
N LYS A 98 14.95 9.10 0.62
CA LYS A 98 16.22 9.40 1.30
C LYS A 98 16.75 10.83 1.07
N TRP A 99 16.31 11.48 0.01
CA TRP A 99 16.76 12.83 -0.32
C TRP A 99 16.09 13.91 0.54
N PHE A 100 15.01 13.54 1.25
CA PHE A 100 14.35 14.51 2.13
C PHE A 100 15.08 14.65 3.45
N SER A 101 15.24 15.89 3.90
CA SER A 101 15.81 16.22 5.20
C SER A 101 15.07 15.53 6.36
N SER A 102 13.76 15.33 6.21
CA SER A 102 12.86 14.69 7.17
C SER A 102 12.89 13.14 7.13
N TYR A 103 13.73 12.51 6.29
CA TYR A 103 13.79 11.05 6.22
C TYR A 103 14.27 10.45 7.54
N THR A 104 13.45 9.58 8.14
CA THR A 104 13.70 8.93 9.45
C THR A 104 14.00 7.44 9.34
N GLY A 105 14.04 6.90 8.12
CA GLY A 105 14.32 5.48 7.88
C GLY A 105 15.78 5.10 8.18
N THR A 106 16.03 3.81 8.30
CA THR A 106 17.39 3.26 8.46
C THR A 106 18.19 3.42 7.18
N LEU A 107 19.47 3.71 7.31
CA LEU A 107 20.41 3.66 6.19
C LEU A 107 20.53 2.21 5.69
N THR A 108 20.11 1.96 4.45
CA THR A 108 20.21 0.64 3.81
C THR A 108 21.68 0.22 3.73
N GLY A 109 21.99 -0.97 4.25
CA GLY A 109 23.34 -1.52 4.28
C GLY A 109 24.08 -1.36 5.61
N SER A 110 23.56 -0.58 6.55
CA SER A 110 24.09 -0.54 7.89
C SER A 110 23.57 -1.73 8.70
N LYS A 111 24.48 -2.58 9.17
CA LYS A 111 24.16 -3.63 10.16
C LYS A 111 23.80 -3.05 11.53
N THR A 112 24.01 -1.78 11.73
CA THR A 112 23.66 -1.02 12.92
C THR A 112 22.31 -0.34 12.68
N PHE A 113 21.35 -0.60 13.54
CA PHE A 113 20.02 0.02 13.59
C PHE A 113 20.08 1.49 14.06
N ALA A 114 20.98 2.28 13.51
CA ALA A 114 20.98 3.70 13.75
C ALA A 114 19.78 4.31 13.03
N LYS A 115 18.65 4.39 13.75
CA LYS A 115 17.62 5.38 13.42
C LYS A 115 18.35 6.72 13.32
N VAL A 116 18.14 7.41 12.23
CA VAL A 116 18.53 8.82 12.18
C VAL A 116 17.60 9.51 13.17
N ASP A 117 18.14 9.78 14.36
CA ASP A 117 17.40 10.49 15.40
C ASP A 117 17.28 11.96 14.93
N LYS A 118 16.11 12.28 14.37
CA LYS A 118 15.82 13.63 13.90
C LYS A 118 14.75 14.24 14.77
N ASP A 119 14.95 15.44 15.14
CA ASP A 119 13.98 16.28 15.83
C ASP A 119 12.85 16.72 14.87
N ILE A 120 11.96 15.78 14.56
CA ILE A 120 10.81 16.03 13.65
C ILE A 120 9.87 17.10 14.21
N LYS A 121 9.73 17.18 15.54
CA LYS A 121 8.91 18.22 16.16
C LYS A 121 9.52 19.61 15.95
N GLY A 122 10.79 19.75 16.25
CA GLY A 122 11.49 21.01 15.99
C GLY A 122 11.53 21.39 14.50
N MET A 123 11.67 20.40 13.60
CA MET A 123 11.58 20.65 12.15
C MET A 123 10.19 21.14 11.75
N LEU A 124 9.11 20.61 12.37
CA LEU A 124 7.75 21.07 12.13
C LEU A 124 7.56 22.53 12.59
N GLU A 125 8.05 22.85 13.79
CA GLU A 125 7.97 24.20 14.36
C GLU A 125 8.76 25.23 13.54
N ARG A 126 9.88 24.83 12.95
CA ARG A 126 10.70 25.67 12.07
C ARG A 126 10.22 25.73 10.61
N GLY A 127 9.14 24.98 10.27
CA GLY A 127 8.62 24.93 8.90
C GLY A 127 9.54 24.23 7.89
N GLU A 128 10.41 23.34 8.35
CA GLU A 128 11.38 22.60 7.52
C GLU A 128 10.79 21.35 6.86
N LEU A 129 9.57 20.96 7.26
CA LEU A 129 8.89 19.81 6.71
C LEU A 129 8.09 20.22 5.46
N LEU A 130 8.11 19.36 4.45
CA LEU A 130 7.28 19.55 3.26
C LEU A 130 5.80 19.47 3.62
N SER A 131 5.00 20.35 3.01
CA SER A 131 3.56 20.17 2.97
C SER A 131 3.19 18.94 2.12
N MET A 132 1.94 18.48 2.24
CA MET A 132 1.47 17.36 1.41
C MET A 132 1.45 17.72 -0.08
N GLU A 133 1.12 18.97 -0.40
CA GLU A 133 1.09 19.49 -1.76
C GLU A 133 2.50 19.48 -2.37
N GLU A 134 3.49 20.04 -1.68
CA GLU A 134 4.90 20.03 -2.11
C GLU A 134 5.45 18.61 -2.25
N PHE A 135 5.06 17.69 -1.35
CA PHE A 135 5.44 16.29 -1.46
C PHE A 135 4.85 15.64 -2.72
N PHE A 136 3.56 15.88 -3.02
CA PHE A 136 2.92 15.34 -4.21
C PHE A 136 3.49 15.91 -5.50
N GLU A 137 3.83 17.19 -5.54
CA GLU A 137 4.53 17.79 -6.69
C GLU A 137 5.87 17.10 -6.96
N LYS A 138 6.71 16.95 -5.92
CA LYS A 138 7.99 16.24 -6.03
C LYS A 138 7.83 14.78 -6.42
N TRP A 139 6.82 14.11 -5.87
CA TRP A 139 6.49 12.74 -6.23
C TRP A 139 6.11 12.62 -7.71
N THR A 140 5.26 13.49 -8.20
CA THR A 140 4.81 13.51 -9.60
C THR A 140 5.96 13.81 -10.57
N GLN A 141 6.88 14.70 -10.18
CA GLN A 141 8.07 15.01 -10.98
C GLN A 141 9.07 13.85 -11.01
N TRP A 142 9.11 13.03 -9.96
CA TRP A 142 10.03 11.92 -9.87
C TRP A 142 9.55 10.67 -10.62
N LEU A 143 8.23 10.44 -10.72
CA LEU A 143 7.63 9.32 -11.46
C LEU A 143 7.88 9.44 -12.97
#